data_e7fe1ae6b6b6b1563b2a5798a66e5409
#
_entry.id   e7fe1ae6b6b6b1563b2a5798a66e5409
#
_cell.length_a   1.000
_cell.length_b   1.000
_cell.length_c   1.000
_cell.angle_alpha   90.00
_cell.angle_beta   90.00
_cell.angle_gamma   90.00
#
_symmetry.space_group_name_H-M   'P 1'
#
loop_
_entity.id
_entity.type
_entity.pdbx_description
1 polymer ?
#
loop_
_entity_poly.entity_id
_entity_poly.type
_entity_poly.pdbx_seq_one_letter_code
_entity_poly.pdbx_strand_id
1 'polypeptide(L)'
;KFGVQALSDSLRVELKPFGVNVASIIVGKVNTSVLGKILDDREKMISKADPEVYELYRTLIEYFDKEVKDIPGIEAIKVSETIYLAMSDRNPKDKYLIGPGAKKMSFLRRFPVKTRDKMLAKAIYK
;
A
#
# COMPACT_ATOMS: atom_id res chain seq x y z
N LYS A 1 -2.20 -8.15 1.05
CA LYS A 1 -0.87 -7.58 1.40
C LYS A 1 -0.50 -7.76 2.89
N PHE A 2 -1.45 -7.78 3.81
CA PHE A 2 -1.18 -8.08 5.23
C PHE A 2 -0.66 -9.50 5.44
N GLY A 3 -1.21 -10.50 4.74
CA GLY A 3 -0.74 -11.87 4.79
C GLY A 3 0.72 -12.02 4.38
N VAL A 4 1.15 -11.29 3.34
CA VAL A 4 2.57 -11.29 2.91
C VAL A 4 3.49 -10.75 4.01
N GLN A 5 3.07 -9.72 4.74
CA GLN A 5 3.88 -9.20 5.85
C GLN A 5 3.95 -10.17 7.03
N ALA A 6 2.83 -10.81 7.38
CA ALA A 6 2.83 -11.83 8.44
C ALA A 6 3.74 -13.01 8.06
N LEU A 7 3.67 -13.47 6.81
CA LEU A 7 4.57 -14.50 6.29
C LEU A 7 6.04 -14.07 6.35
N SER A 8 6.35 -12.83 5.94
CA SER A 8 7.72 -12.29 6.02
C SER A 8 8.22 -12.21 7.46
N ASP A 9 7.35 -11.84 8.40
CA ASP A 9 7.70 -11.77 9.82
C ASP A 9 7.98 -13.17 10.39
N SER A 10 7.21 -14.22 10.02
CA SER A 10 7.47 -15.62 10.38
C SER A 10 8.77 -16.13 9.77
N LEU A 11 8.95 -15.97 8.45
CA LEU A 11 10.15 -16.40 7.74
C LEU A 11 11.42 -15.76 8.29
N ARG A 12 11.35 -14.51 8.76
CA ARG A 12 12.51 -13.83 9.37
C ARG A 12 13.00 -14.55 10.61
N VAL A 13 12.08 -15.05 11.42
CA VAL A 13 12.42 -15.82 12.63
C VAL A 13 12.94 -17.22 12.27
N GLU A 14 12.23 -17.90 11.39
CA GLU A 14 12.54 -19.27 10.99
C GLU A 14 13.89 -19.40 10.27
N LEU A 15 14.24 -18.42 9.41
CA LEU A 15 15.43 -18.47 8.59
C LEU A 15 16.68 -17.85 9.25
N LYS A 16 16.50 -17.17 10.39
CA LYS A 16 17.59 -16.54 11.13
C LYS A 16 18.73 -17.51 11.50
N PRO A 17 18.48 -18.76 11.94
CA PRO A 17 19.55 -19.73 12.26
C PRO A 17 20.39 -20.11 11.03
N PHE A 18 19.86 -19.93 9.83
CA PHE A 18 20.53 -20.25 8.57
C PHE A 18 21.28 -19.06 7.97
N GLY A 19 21.34 -17.92 8.68
CA GLY A 19 22.00 -16.70 8.20
C GLY A 19 21.26 -15.99 7.08
N VAL A 20 19.98 -16.31 6.85
CA VAL A 20 19.15 -15.69 5.80
C VAL A 20 18.40 -14.50 6.36
N ASN A 21 18.61 -13.34 5.75
CA ASN A 21 17.89 -12.11 6.07
C ASN A 21 16.61 -12.01 5.24
N VAL A 22 15.50 -11.64 5.89
CA VAL A 22 14.20 -11.42 5.23
C VAL A 22 13.78 -9.97 5.45
N ALA A 23 13.76 -9.20 4.37
CA ALA A 23 13.36 -7.78 4.38
C ALA A 23 12.05 -7.57 3.62
N SER A 24 11.14 -6.77 4.19
CA SER A 24 9.89 -6.37 3.54
C SER A 24 10.03 -4.98 2.94
N ILE A 25 9.76 -4.82 1.64
CA ILE A 25 9.71 -3.52 0.97
C ILE A 25 8.26 -3.11 0.80
N ILE A 26 7.84 -2.10 1.56
CA ILE A 26 6.48 -1.59 1.57
C ILE A 26 6.45 -0.34 0.69
N VAL A 27 5.86 -0.49 -0.47
CA VAL A 27 5.85 0.54 -1.51
C VAL A 27 4.50 1.27 -1.48
N GLY A 28 4.55 2.60 -1.49
CA GLY A 28 3.40 3.47 -1.71
C GLY A 28 3.02 3.54 -3.19
N LYS A 29 2.48 4.68 -3.62
CA LYS A 29 2.13 4.90 -5.03
C LYS A 29 3.40 5.00 -5.89
N VAL A 30 3.42 4.25 -6.99
CA VAL A 30 4.50 4.26 -7.99
C VAL A 30 3.92 4.69 -9.34
N ASN A 31 4.64 5.53 -10.06
CA ASN A 31 4.28 5.95 -11.41
C ASN A 31 4.56 4.81 -12.40
N THR A 32 3.52 4.06 -12.73
CA THR A 32 3.57 2.96 -13.69
C THR A 32 2.32 2.94 -14.56
N SER A 33 2.39 2.31 -15.72
CA SER A 33 1.24 2.10 -16.61
C SER A 33 0.11 1.28 -15.99
N VAL A 34 0.40 0.54 -14.93
CA VAL A 34 -0.60 -0.26 -14.19
C VAL A 34 -1.68 0.62 -13.59
N LEU A 35 -1.31 1.82 -13.11
CA LEU A 35 -2.29 2.73 -12.54
C LEU A 35 -3.31 3.21 -13.57
N GLY A 36 -2.87 3.56 -14.79
CA GLY A 36 -3.76 3.92 -15.90
C GLY A 36 -4.74 2.80 -16.21
N LYS A 37 -4.24 1.57 -16.36
CA LYS A 37 -5.11 0.40 -16.61
C LYS A 37 -6.15 0.17 -15.51
N ILE A 38 -5.76 0.33 -14.24
CA ILE A 38 -6.69 0.20 -13.11
C ILE A 38 -7.79 1.26 -13.17
N LEU A 39 -7.47 2.49 -13.53
CA LEU A 39 -8.45 3.57 -13.67
C LEU A 39 -9.41 3.31 -14.84
N ASP A 40 -8.89 2.89 -16.00
CA ASP A 40 -9.70 2.55 -17.19
C ASP A 40 -10.65 1.37 -16.89
N ASP A 41 -10.17 0.31 -16.26
CA ASP A 41 -11.00 -0.84 -15.90
C ASP A 41 -12.06 -0.48 -14.87
N ARG A 42 -11.73 0.41 -13.95
CA ARG A 42 -12.66 0.92 -12.96
C ARG A 42 -13.77 1.77 -13.59
N GLU A 43 -13.46 2.67 -14.53
CA GLU A 43 -14.47 3.43 -15.26
C GLU A 43 -15.44 2.50 -16.00
N LYS A 44 -14.93 1.45 -16.63
CA LYS A 44 -15.76 0.41 -17.26
C LYS A 44 -16.64 -0.33 -16.26
N MET A 45 -16.16 -0.60 -15.06
CA MET A 45 -16.95 -1.23 -14.00
C MET A 45 -18.04 -0.30 -13.49
N ILE A 46 -17.72 0.97 -13.24
CA ILE A 46 -18.68 1.98 -12.78
C ILE A 46 -19.78 2.20 -13.83
N SER A 47 -19.44 2.27 -15.12
CA SER A 47 -20.42 2.45 -16.19
C SER A 47 -21.42 1.30 -16.34
N LYS A 48 -21.11 0.13 -15.81
CA LYS A 48 -21.96 -1.08 -15.82
C LYS A 48 -22.61 -1.36 -14.47
N ALA A 49 -22.29 -0.57 -13.44
CA ALA A 49 -22.84 -0.79 -12.11
C ALA A 49 -24.30 -0.40 -12.04
N ASP A 50 -25.05 -1.09 -11.20
CA ASP A 50 -26.40 -0.69 -10.86
C ASP A 50 -26.37 0.70 -10.21
N PRO A 51 -27.25 1.64 -10.62
CA PRO A 51 -27.27 3.00 -10.07
C PRO A 51 -27.45 3.05 -8.54
N GLU A 52 -28.27 2.18 -7.97
CA GLU A 52 -28.47 2.12 -6.51
C GLU A 52 -27.20 1.67 -5.80
N VAL A 53 -26.50 0.67 -6.35
CA VAL A 53 -25.23 0.20 -5.82
C VAL A 53 -24.15 1.29 -5.95
N TYR A 54 -24.11 2.00 -7.09
CA TYR A 54 -23.16 3.10 -7.28
C TYR A 54 -23.35 4.18 -6.21
N GLU A 55 -24.60 4.60 -5.94
CA GLU A 55 -24.89 5.62 -4.93
C GLU A 55 -24.45 5.22 -3.52
N LEU A 56 -24.60 3.95 -3.14
CA LEU A 56 -24.11 3.43 -1.86
C LEU A 56 -22.58 3.57 -1.69
N TYR A 57 -21.83 3.44 -2.77
CA TYR A 57 -20.37 3.47 -2.75
C TYR A 57 -19.78 4.80 -3.23
N ARG A 58 -20.60 5.76 -3.68
CA ARG A 58 -20.14 7.02 -4.29
C ARG A 58 -19.08 7.74 -3.44
N THR A 59 -19.36 7.99 -2.17
CA THR A 59 -18.43 8.69 -1.26
C THR A 59 -17.08 7.98 -1.15
N LEU A 60 -17.10 6.67 -1.09
CA LEU A 60 -15.89 5.85 -1.04
C LEU A 60 -15.11 5.93 -2.36
N ILE A 61 -15.82 5.89 -3.47
CA ILE A 61 -15.26 5.99 -4.82
C ILE A 61 -14.59 7.36 -5.01
N GLU A 62 -15.27 8.46 -4.67
CA GLU A 62 -14.73 9.82 -4.75
C GLU A 62 -13.51 10.02 -3.85
N TYR A 63 -13.55 9.47 -2.64
CA TYR A 63 -12.39 9.49 -1.74
C TYR A 63 -11.16 8.82 -2.35
N PHE A 64 -11.32 7.63 -2.93
CA PHE A 64 -10.21 6.94 -3.58
C PHE A 64 -9.72 7.65 -4.83
N ASP A 65 -10.60 8.30 -5.60
CA ASP A 65 -10.20 9.10 -6.76
C ASP A 65 -9.33 10.27 -6.35
N LYS A 66 -9.72 10.95 -5.30
CA LYS A 66 -8.94 12.06 -4.74
C LYS A 66 -7.57 11.57 -4.25
N GLU A 67 -7.52 10.50 -3.46
CA GLU A 67 -6.25 9.92 -2.97
C GLU A 67 -5.34 9.50 -4.14
N VAL A 68 -5.90 8.96 -5.22
CA VAL A 68 -5.13 8.57 -6.41
C VAL A 68 -4.61 9.78 -7.17
N LYS A 69 -5.36 10.87 -7.26
CA LYS A 69 -4.96 12.10 -7.98
C LYS A 69 -3.97 12.93 -7.15
N ASP A 70 -4.25 13.15 -5.88
CA ASP A 70 -3.54 14.11 -5.03
C ASP A 70 -2.19 13.59 -4.52
N ILE A 71 -2.02 12.27 -4.39
CA ILE A 71 -0.76 11.69 -3.93
C ILE A 71 0.20 11.49 -5.11
N PRO A 72 1.33 12.21 -5.17
CA PRO A 72 2.32 11.99 -6.22
C PRO A 72 2.91 10.58 -6.09
N GLY A 73 3.08 9.88 -7.21
CA GLY A 73 3.80 8.62 -7.24
C GLY A 73 5.31 8.82 -7.25
N ILE A 74 6.03 7.80 -6.85
CA ILE A 74 7.49 7.75 -7.02
C ILE A 74 7.85 7.07 -8.33
N GLU A 75 9.03 7.37 -8.87
CA GLU A 75 9.58 6.68 -10.01
C GLU A 75 9.94 5.22 -9.67
N ALA A 76 9.70 4.31 -10.61
CA ALA A 76 9.97 2.88 -10.40
C ALA A 76 11.44 2.60 -10.06
N ILE A 77 12.36 3.41 -10.58
CA ILE A 77 13.80 3.29 -10.28
C ILE A 77 14.10 3.42 -8.78
N LYS A 78 13.35 4.25 -8.04
CA LYS A 78 13.52 4.40 -6.59
C LYS A 78 13.17 3.12 -5.83
N VAL A 79 12.23 2.34 -6.35
CA VAL A 79 11.90 1.03 -5.79
C VAL A 79 13.05 0.06 -6.05
N SER A 80 13.58 0.03 -7.28
CA SER A 80 14.70 -0.82 -7.66
C SER A 80 15.97 -0.51 -6.85
N GLU A 81 16.29 0.76 -6.65
CA GLU A 81 17.41 1.20 -5.78
C GLU A 81 17.24 0.69 -4.35
N THR A 82 16.01 0.74 -3.81
CA THR A 82 15.73 0.26 -2.45
C THR A 82 15.85 -1.27 -2.35
N ILE A 83 15.40 -2.00 -3.38
CA ILE A 83 15.57 -3.46 -3.47
C ILE A 83 17.05 -3.80 -3.50
N TYR A 84 17.83 -3.14 -4.37
CA TYR A 84 19.27 -3.35 -4.48
C TYR A 84 19.98 -3.09 -3.15
N LEU A 85 19.64 -1.99 -2.48
CA LEU A 85 20.18 -1.67 -1.15
C LEU A 85 19.89 -2.79 -0.14
N ALA A 86 18.64 -3.25 -0.08
CA ALA A 86 18.24 -4.31 0.85
C ALA A 86 18.96 -5.65 0.57
N MET A 87 19.27 -5.95 -0.70
CA MET A 87 19.96 -7.17 -1.10
C MET A 87 21.47 -7.10 -0.90
N SER A 88 22.07 -5.91 -1.03
CA SER A 88 23.54 -5.73 -0.95
C SER A 88 24.03 -5.41 0.46
N ASP A 89 23.15 -5.03 1.37
CA ASP A 89 23.51 -4.74 2.76
C ASP A 89 23.77 -6.05 3.53
N ARG A 90 24.86 -6.09 4.28
CA ARG A 90 25.18 -7.23 5.15
C ARG A 90 24.22 -7.36 6.33
N ASN A 91 23.60 -6.27 6.74
CA ASN A 91 22.63 -6.22 7.84
C ASN A 91 21.41 -5.40 7.44
N PRO A 92 20.57 -5.90 6.52
CA PRO A 92 19.44 -5.16 5.99
C PRO A 92 18.38 -4.92 7.08
N LYS A 93 17.64 -3.82 6.93
CA LYS A 93 16.50 -3.53 7.79
C LYS A 93 15.38 -4.55 7.55
N ASP A 94 14.61 -4.85 8.59
CA ASP A 94 13.44 -5.71 8.47
C ASP A 94 12.38 -5.15 7.52
N LYS A 95 12.27 -3.80 7.46
CA LYS A 95 11.26 -3.10 6.65
C LYS A 95 11.82 -1.82 6.03
N TYR A 96 11.57 -1.67 4.75
CA TYR A 96 11.83 -0.45 3.99
C TYR A 96 10.49 0.16 3.57
N LEU A 97 10.26 1.41 3.96
CA LEU A 97 9.05 2.16 3.61
C LEU A 97 9.40 3.17 2.54
N ILE A 98 8.86 3.03 1.35
CA ILE A 98 9.20 3.87 0.21
C ILE A 98 7.95 4.48 -0.44
N GLY A 99 8.04 5.74 -0.75
CA GLY A 99 6.98 6.50 -1.41
C GLY A 99 5.90 7.04 -0.47
N PRO A 100 5.09 7.96 -0.99
CA PRO A 100 3.97 8.54 -0.27
C PRO A 100 2.95 7.47 0.13
N GLY A 101 2.32 7.66 1.27
CA GLY A 101 1.33 6.73 1.79
C GLY A 101 1.93 5.54 2.57
N ALA A 102 3.11 5.00 2.19
CA ALA A 102 3.72 3.88 2.90
C ALA A 102 3.99 4.21 4.38
N LYS A 103 4.57 5.39 4.66
CA LYS A 103 4.82 5.86 6.04
C LYS A 103 3.51 6.12 6.80
N LYS A 104 2.55 6.79 6.17
CA LYS A 104 1.22 7.10 6.75
C LYS A 104 0.50 5.80 7.15
N MET A 105 0.46 4.82 6.26
CA MET A 105 -0.17 3.53 6.51
C MET A 105 0.56 2.72 7.59
N SER A 106 1.89 2.75 7.59
CA SER A 106 2.68 2.09 8.64
C SER A 106 2.46 2.72 10.02
N PHE A 107 2.31 4.05 10.08
CA PHE A 107 1.97 4.76 11.30
C PHE A 107 0.56 4.42 11.80
N LEU A 108 -0.45 4.44 10.92
CA LEU A 108 -1.82 4.08 11.27
C LEU A 108 -1.95 2.67 11.86
N ARG A 109 -1.10 1.74 11.45
CA ARG A 109 -1.09 0.36 11.95
C ARG A 109 -0.68 0.23 13.42
N ARG A 110 -0.08 1.25 14.02
CA ARG A 110 0.29 1.26 15.45
C ARG A 110 -0.91 1.48 16.36
N PHE A 111 -2.02 1.99 15.82
CA PHE A 111 -3.23 2.22 16.60
C PHE A 111 -4.09 0.95 16.73
N PRO A 112 -4.82 0.80 17.84
CA PRO A 112 -5.83 -0.24 17.98
C PRO A 112 -6.84 -0.19 16.83
N VAL A 113 -7.36 -1.35 16.43
CA VAL A 113 -8.27 -1.49 15.28
C VAL A 113 -9.42 -0.49 15.33
N LYS A 114 -10.14 -0.40 16.47
CA LYS A 114 -11.27 0.52 16.63
C LYS A 114 -10.89 2.00 16.41
N THR A 115 -9.71 2.42 16.86
CA THR A 115 -9.23 3.81 16.68
C THR A 115 -8.90 4.06 15.22
N ARG A 116 -8.17 3.13 14.60
CA ARG A 116 -7.82 3.20 13.17
C ARG A 116 -9.06 3.27 12.28
N ASP A 117 -10.06 2.42 12.55
CA ASP A 117 -11.29 2.36 11.77
C ASP A 117 -12.09 3.68 11.89
N LYS A 118 -12.16 4.26 13.10
CA LYS A 118 -12.76 5.61 13.29
C LYS A 118 -12.00 6.70 12.53
N MET A 119 -10.66 6.66 12.50
CA MET A 119 -9.86 7.63 11.77
C MET A 119 -10.09 7.50 10.25
N LEU A 120 -10.15 6.27 9.73
CA LEU A 120 -10.41 6.00 8.31
C LEU A 120 -11.83 6.39 7.94
N ALA A 121 -12.84 6.00 8.72
CA ALA A 121 -14.23 6.39 8.48
C ALA A 121 -14.40 7.91 8.47
N LYS A 122 -13.79 8.62 9.42
CA LYS A 122 -13.81 10.09 9.44
C LYS A 122 -13.13 10.72 8.21
N ALA A 123 -12.11 10.09 7.65
CA ALA A 123 -11.45 10.61 6.44
C ALA A 123 -12.29 10.37 5.18
N ILE A 124 -13.04 9.27 5.13
CA ILE A 124 -13.84 8.86 3.97
C ILE A 124 -15.21 9.56 3.94
N TYR A 125 -15.90 9.57 5.08
CA TYR A 125 -17.31 10.00 5.19
C TYR A 125 -17.49 11.38 5.84
N LYS A 126 -16.53 12.26 5.60
CA LYS A 126 -16.58 13.65 6.04
C LYS A 126 -17.57 14.50 5.24
#